data_2ff240680501f53b22cd9780c743abba
#
_entry.id   2ff240680501f53b22cd9780c743abba
#
_cell.length_a   1.000
_cell.length_b   1.000
_cell.length_c   1.000
_cell.angle_alpha   90.00
_cell.angle_beta   90.00
_cell.angle_gamma   90.00
#
_symmetry.space_group_name_H-M   'P 1'
#
loop_
_entity.id
_entity.type
_entity.pdbx_description
1 polymer ?
#
loop_
_entity_poly.entity_id
_entity_poly.type
_entity_poly.pdbx_seq_one_letter_code
_entity_poly.pdbx_strand_id
1 'polypeptide(L)'
;MGAKIINVETAREMYDAVFKNGPYNIAICAAAVADYKIANREITKIKKDGSCQNIILEENPDILERLSKRNLLRPKLVVGFAAETSDLERNSDEKLNKKSCDWVLGNNISENSVFNQDTNKIYFTSKLSEPI
;
A
#
# COMPACT_ATOMS: atom_id res chain seq x y z
N MET A 1 3.63 26.48 8.15
CA MET A 1 4.54 25.38 7.77
C MET A 1 3.70 24.38 6.97
N GLY A 2 4.03 24.09 5.72
CA GLY A 2 3.22 23.23 4.85
C GLY A 2 3.86 21.84 4.65
N ALA A 3 3.07 20.88 4.14
CA ALA A 3 3.59 19.57 3.76
C ALA A 3 4.36 19.67 2.43
N LYS A 4 5.46 18.91 2.29
CA LYS A 4 6.12 18.70 1.01
C LYS A 4 5.34 17.67 0.22
N ILE A 5 4.85 18.04 -0.96
CA ILE A 5 4.13 17.14 -1.87
C ILE A 5 5.09 16.69 -2.99
N ILE A 6 5.05 15.39 -3.29
CA ILE A 6 5.77 14.80 -4.41
C ILE A 6 4.75 14.03 -5.24
N ASN A 7 4.50 14.52 -6.46
CA ASN A 7 3.58 13.86 -7.40
C ASN A 7 4.28 12.67 -8.06
N VAL A 8 3.58 11.55 -8.12
CA VAL A 8 4.01 10.29 -8.75
C VAL A 8 2.84 9.64 -9.46
N GLU A 9 3.07 8.91 -10.54
CA GLU A 9 2.04 8.26 -11.34
C GLU A 9 2.10 6.72 -11.24
N THR A 10 3.28 6.18 -10.98
CA THR A 10 3.50 4.72 -10.97
C THR A 10 3.96 4.24 -9.59
N ALA A 11 3.73 2.95 -9.31
CA ALA A 11 4.24 2.30 -8.10
C ALA A 11 5.77 2.40 -8.00
N ARG A 12 6.48 2.33 -9.13
CA ARG A 12 7.94 2.46 -9.17
C ARG A 12 8.39 3.87 -8.82
N GLU A 13 7.76 4.89 -9.36
CA GLU A 13 8.06 6.29 -9.01
C GLU A 13 7.77 6.57 -7.54
N MET A 14 6.66 6.04 -7.00
CA MET A 14 6.36 6.14 -5.57
C MET A 14 7.45 5.49 -4.72
N TYR A 15 7.86 4.27 -5.08
CA TYR A 15 8.96 3.59 -4.40
C TYR A 15 10.24 4.43 -4.39
N ASP A 16 10.67 4.89 -5.56
CA ASP A 16 11.89 5.68 -5.70
C ASP A 16 11.80 7.01 -4.93
N ALA A 17 10.64 7.70 -4.97
CA ALA A 17 10.41 8.92 -4.21
C ALA A 17 10.47 8.70 -2.70
N VAL A 18 9.86 7.61 -2.19
CA VAL A 18 9.89 7.26 -0.77
C VAL A 18 11.33 7.02 -0.31
N PHE A 19 12.10 6.19 -1.00
CA PHE A 19 13.44 5.83 -0.53
C PHE A 19 14.50 6.92 -0.79
N LYS A 20 14.29 7.82 -1.75
CA LYS A 20 15.15 8.99 -1.99
C LYS A 20 14.99 10.07 -0.92
N ASN A 21 13.82 10.23 -0.33
CA ASN A 21 13.51 11.31 0.60
C ASN A 21 13.57 10.89 2.09
N GLY A 22 13.90 9.65 2.41
CA GLY A 22 14.13 9.18 3.78
C GLY A 22 15.46 9.69 4.38
N PRO A 23 15.78 9.32 5.63
CA PRO A 23 14.98 8.47 6.51
C PRO A 23 13.78 9.19 7.15
N TYR A 24 12.79 8.41 7.60
CA TYR A 24 11.58 8.92 8.24
C TYR A 24 11.50 8.47 9.70
N ASN A 25 10.85 9.26 10.56
CA ASN A 25 10.49 8.83 11.91
C ASN A 25 9.22 7.94 11.88
N ILE A 26 8.23 8.35 11.10
CA ILE A 26 6.94 7.67 10.93
C ILE A 26 6.65 7.53 9.44
N ALA A 27 6.21 6.36 9.01
CA ALA A 27 5.71 6.11 7.65
C ALA A 27 4.28 5.60 7.72
N ILE A 28 3.36 6.27 7.01
CA ILE A 28 1.95 5.89 6.91
C ILE A 28 1.65 5.57 5.46
N CYS A 29 1.42 4.27 5.16
CA CYS A 29 1.21 3.75 3.82
C CYS A 29 -0.29 3.56 3.56
N ALA A 30 -1.00 4.65 3.26
CA ALA A 30 -2.45 4.66 3.04
C ALA A 30 -2.86 4.44 1.56
N ALA A 31 -1.92 4.54 0.62
CA ALA A 31 -2.21 4.39 -0.80
C ALA A 31 -2.51 2.93 -1.18
N ALA A 32 -3.53 2.73 -2.02
CA ALA A 32 -3.81 1.46 -2.67
C ALA A 32 -2.88 1.28 -3.89
N VAL A 33 -1.68 0.78 -3.66
CA VAL A 33 -0.71 0.49 -4.72
C VAL A 33 -0.99 -0.89 -5.29
N ALA A 34 -1.11 -0.99 -6.63
CA ALA A 34 -1.34 -2.27 -7.30
C ALA A 34 -0.15 -3.23 -7.11
N ASP A 35 -0.43 -4.52 -6.84
CA ASP A 35 0.61 -5.54 -6.67
C ASP A 35 1.32 -5.87 -7.98
N TYR A 36 0.65 -5.70 -9.12
CA TYR A 36 1.16 -6.03 -10.45
C TYR A 36 1.08 -4.86 -11.41
N LYS A 37 1.98 -4.84 -12.38
CA LYS A 37 1.97 -3.96 -13.55
C LYS A 37 2.15 -4.77 -14.83
N ILE A 38 1.81 -4.17 -15.97
CA ILE A 38 2.09 -4.75 -17.28
C ILE A 38 3.61 -4.68 -17.53
N ALA A 39 4.24 -5.85 -17.80
CA ALA A 39 5.68 -5.95 -18.03
C ALA A 39 6.13 -5.16 -19.27
N ASN A 40 5.37 -5.29 -20.37
CA ASN A 40 5.67 -4.65 -21.65
C ASN A 40 4.53 -3.68 -21.99
N ARG A 41 4.69 -2.40 -21.61
CA ARG A 41 3.71 -1.36 -21.93
C ARG A 41 3.97 -0.83 -23.32
N GLU A 42 2.99 -1.00 -24.22
CA GLU A 42 3.01 -0.36 -25.53
C GLU A 42 2.74 1.14 -25.41
N ILE A 43 3.58 1.95 -26.06
CA ILE A 43 3.43 3.41 -26.08
C ILE A 43 2.38 3.83 -27.12
N THR A 44 2.20 2.99 -28.16
CA THR A 44 1.28 3.25 -29.25
C THR A 44 0.00 2.42 -29.14
N LYS A 45 -1.08 2.93 -29.75
CA LYS A 45 -2.36 2.21 -29.76
C LYS A 45 -2.22 0.87 -30.48
N ILE A 46 -2.49 -0.23 -29.79
CA ILE A 46 -2.56 -1.57 -30.39
C ILE A 46 -3.79 -1.63 -31.30
N LYS A 47 -3.58 -1.95 -32.57
CA LYS A 47 -4.67 -2.13 -33.55
C LYS A 47 -5.24 -3.54 -33.41
N LYS A 48 -6.57 -3.65 -33.56
CA LYS A 48 -7.23 -4.96 -33.63
C LYS A 48 -6.87 -5.64 -34.96
N ASP A 49 -6.31 -6.83 -34.88
CA ASP A 49 -5.95 -7.68 -36.03
C ASP A 49 -6.64 -9.05 -35.99
N GLY A 50 -7.56 -9.27 -35.02
CA GLY A 50 -8.25 -10.55 -34.82
C GLY A 50 -7.44 -11.58 -34.04
N SER A 51 -6.20 -11.28 -33.64
CA SER A 51 -5.38 -12.15 -32.81
C SER A 51 -5.72 -12.09 -31.33
N CYS A 52 -5.41 -13.16 -30.58
CA CYS A 52 -5.44 -13.13 -29.12
C CYS A 52 -4.23 -12.35 -28.62
N GLN A 53 -4.47 -11.45 -27.65
CA GLN A 53 -3.42 -10.70 -26.98
C GLN A 53 -3.14 -11.33 -25.62
N ASN A 54 -1.85 -11.60 -25.32
CA ASN A 54 -1.41 -12.02 -24.01
C ASN A 54 -0.85 -10.83 -23.23
N ILE A 55 -1.30 -10.66 -22.00
CA ILE A 55 -0.79 -9.63 -21.09
C ILE A 55 0.11 -10.32 -20.07
N ILE A 56 1.39 -9.96 -20.08
CA ILE A 56 2.35 -10.42 -19.08
C ILE A 56 2.37 -9.42 -17.94
N LEU A 57 2.15 -9.91 -16.73
CA LEU A 57 2.20 -9.11 -15.52
C LEU A 57 3.50 -9.39 -14.77
N GLU A 58 4.10 -8.35 -14.21
CA GLU A 58 5.22 -8.43 -13.27
C GLU A 58 4.88 -7.73 -11.96
N GLU A 59 5.48 -8.17 -10.87
CA GLU A 59 5.23 -7.61 -9.55
C GLU A 59 5.77 -6.17 -9.43
N ASN A 60 4.99 -5.32 -8.81
CA ASN A 60 5.43 -4.01 -8.36
C ASN A 60 6.27 -4.13 -7.07
N PRO A 61 7.19 -3.19 -6.81
CA PRO A 61 7.94 -3.18 -5.56
C PRO A 61 6.99 -2.90 -4.37
N ASP A 62 7.09 -3.73 -3.34
CA ASP A 62 6.32 -3.57 -2.10
C ASP A 62 6.96 -2.53 -1.19
N ILE A 63 6.35 -1.34 -1.17
CA ILE A 63 6.85 -0.19 -0.39
C ILE A 63 6.70 -0.44 1.11
N LEU A 64 5.54 -0.96 1.55
CA LEU A 64 5.25 -1.23 2.96
C LEU A 64 6.21 -2.27 3.53
N GLU A 65 6.36 -3.40 2.85
CA GLU A 65 7.28 -4.46 3.26
C GLU A 65 8.72 -3.93 3.32
N ARG A 66 9.14 -3.16 2.32
CA ARG A 66 10.50 -2.61 2.27
C ARG A 66 10.79 -1.62 3.40
N LEU A 67 9.84 -0.73 3.72
CA LEU A 67 9.94 0.20 4.85
C LEU A 67 9.97 -0.53 6.19
N SER A 68 9.26 -1.67 6.29
CA SER A 68 9.15 -2.47 7.50
C SER A 68 10.37 -3.34 7.79
N LYS A 69 11.23 -3.59 6.80
CA LYS A 69 12.45 -4.39 7.00
C LYS A 69 13.36 -3.75 8.04
N ARG A 70 13.79 -4.55 9.02
CA ARG A 70 14.68 -4.09 10.09
C ARG A 70 16.06 -3.74 9.52
N ASN A 71 16.37 -2.43 9.49
CA ASN A 71 17.67 -1.87 9.16
C ASN A 71 17.81 -0.49 9.82
N LEU A 72 18.97 0.13 9.73
CA LEU A 72 19.25 1.43 10.34
C LEU A 72 18.39 2.59 9.82
N LEU A 73 17.78 2.44 8.64
CA LEU A 73 16.97 3.47 8.00
C LEU A 73 15.46 3.22 8.18
N ARG A 74 15.08 2.13 8.87
CA ARG A 74 13.67 1.82 9.13
C ARG A 74 13.02 2.92 9.96
N PRO A 75 11.83 3.39 9.59
CA PRO A 75 11.04 4.29 10.43
C PRO A 75 10.78 3.66 11.82
N LYS A 76 10.70 4.50 12.85
CA LYS A 76 10.36 4.04 14.22
C LYS A 76 8.96 3.45 14.27
N LEU A 77 8.05 3.97 13.45
CA LEU A 77 6.68 3.48 13.30
C LEU A 77 6.34 3.36 11.81
N VAL A 78 5.87 2.17 11.41
CA VAL A 78 5.37 1.89 10.05
C VAL A 78 3.92 1.43 10.17
N VAL A 79 3.03 2.19 9.52
CA VAL A 79 1.59 1.95 9.52
C VAL A 79 1.13 1.53 8.12
N GLY A 80 0.47 0.38 8.02
CA GLY A 80 -0.19 -0.09 6.82
C GLY A 80 -1.71 0.09 6.89
N PHE A 81 -2.37 0.02 5.73
CA PHE A 81 -3.82 0.01 5.61
C PHE A 81 -4.29 -1.27 4.93
N ALA A 82 -5.42 -1.81 5.36
CA ALA A 82 -6.12 -2.92 4.74
C ALA A 82 -7.55 -2.48 4.41
N ALA A 83 -7.91 -2.55 3.12
CA ALA A 83 -9.27 -2.29 2.64
C ALA A 83 -9.82 -3.63 2.17
N GLU A 84 -10.79 -4.17 2.91
CA GLU A 84 -11.27 -5.54 2.73
C GLU A 84 -12.79 -5.56 2.57
N THR A 85 -13.28 -6.51 1.79
CA THR A 85 -14.73 -6.74 1.63
C THR A 85 -15.26 -7.81 2.58
N SER A 86 -14.38 -8.65 3.14
CA SER A 86 -14.70 -9.72 4.08
C SER A 86 -13.50 -10.01 4.99
N ASP A 87 -13.73 -10.70 6.10
CA ASP A 87 -12.70 -11.19 7.03
C ASP A 87 -11.66 -10.12 7.45
N LEU A 88 -12.14 -8.87 7.68
CA LEU A 88 -11.31 -7.70 7.93
C LEU A 88 -10.27 -7.93 9.02
N GLU A 89 -10.66 -8.53 10.14
CA GLU A 89 -9.76 -8.79 11.28
C GLU A 89 -8.63 -9.73 10.87
N ARG A 90 -8.99 -10.90 10.33
CA ARG A 90 -7.99 -11.89 9.91
C ARG A 90 -7.05 -11.34 8.85
N ASN A 91 -7.58 -10.68 7.81
CA ASN A 91 -6.77 -10.13 6.72
C ASN A 91 -5.84 -9.01 7.21
N SER A 92 -6.29 -8.19 8.18
CA SER A 92 -5.46 -7.16 8.81
C SER A 92 -4.31 -7.78 9.62
N ASP A 93 -4.57 -8.83 10.40
CA ASP A 93 -3.56 -9.53 11.19
C ASP A 93 -2.56 -10.27 10.29
N GLU A 94 -3.03 -10.93 9.23
CA GLU A 94 -2.16 -11.55 8.23
C GLU A 94 -1.25 -10.51 7.56
N LYS A 95 -1.79 -9.35 7.20
CA LYS A 95 -1.02 -8.24 6.60
C LYS A 95 0.03 -7.71 7.57
N LEU A 96 -0.34 -7.51 8.84
CA LEU A 96 0.58 -7.06 9.89
C LEU A 96 1.79 -7.99 9.98
N ASN A 97 1.54 -9.30 10.00
CA ASN A 97 2.58 -10.31 10.13
C ASN A 97 3.41 -10.45 8.85
N LYS A 98 2.76 -10.57 7.69
CA LYS A 98 3.41 -10.72 6.38
C LYS A 98 4.31 -9.54 6.04
N LYS A 99 3.82 -8.31 6.25
CA LYS A 99 4.57 -7.08 5.91
C LYS A 99 5.52 -6.64 7.01
N SER A 100 5.40 -7.21 8.22
CA SER A 100 6.23 -6.85 9.38
C SER A 100 6.18 -5.37 9.76
N CYS A 101 5.08 -4.67 9.43
CA CYS A 101 4.81 -3.31 9.90
C CYS A 101 4.40 -3.32 11.39
N ASP A 102 4.30 -2.17 12.01
CA ASP A 102 3.99 -2.05 13.43
C ASP A 102 2.49 -2.02 13.68
N TRP A 103 1.75 -1.31 12.82
CA TRP A 103 0.30 -1.16 12.87
C TRP A 103 -0.35 -1.43 11.52
N VAL A 104 -1.56 -1.98 11.56
CA VAL A 104 -2.47 -2.01 10.40
C VAL A 104 -3.82 -1.44 10.80
N LEU A 105 -4.32 -0.53 9.97
CA LEU A 105 -5.66 0.06 10.06
C LEU A 105 -6.51 -0.57 8.96
N GLY A 106 -7.46 -1.42 9.35
CA GLY A 106 -8.36 -2.09 8.44
C GLY A 106 -9.71 -1.39 8.36
N ASN A 107 -10.26 -1.21 7.17
CA ASN A 107 -11.64 -0.77 6.98
C ASN A 107 -12.38 -1.66 6.01
N ASN A 108 -13.66 -1.89 6.31
CA ASN A 108 -14.56 -2.66 5.47
C ASN A 108 -15.08 -1.76 4.33
N ILE A 109 -14.82 -2.15 3.09
CA ILE A 109 -15.25 -1.42 1.89
C ILE A 109 -16.45 -2.06 1.18
N SER A 110 -17.02 -3.16 1.72
CA SER A 110 -18.19 -3.84 1.15
C SER A 110 -19.49 -3.02 1.28
N GLU A 111 -19.55 -2.15 2.27
CA GLU A 111 -20.69 -1.27 2.49
C GLU A 111 -20.41 0.07 1.80
N ASN A 112 -21.32 0.51 0.93
CA ASN A 112 -21.27 1.81 0.23
C ASN A 112 -21.20 3.04 1.16
N SER A 113 -21.13 2.80 2.48
CA SER A 113 -21.15 3.79 3.54
C SER A 113 -19.79 4.39 3.89
N VAL A 114 -18.67 3.83 3.41
CA VAL A 114 -17.33 4.21 3.89
C VAL A 114 -16.74 5.42 3.15
N PHE A 115 -17.16 5.64 1.90
CA PHE A 115 -16.68 6.77 1.11
C PHE A 115 -17.63 7.97 1.27
N ASN A 116 -17.08 9.14 1.61
CA ASN A 116 -17.78 10.42 1.80
C ASN A 116 -18.70 10.50 3.04
N GLN A 117 -18.41 9.78 4.11
CA GLN A 117 -19.10 9.95 5.41
C GLN A 117 -18.19 10.65 6.42
N ASP A 118 -18.80 11.39 7.34
CA ASP A 118 -18.10 12.09 8.43
C ASP A 118 -17.57 11.14 9.51
N THR A 119 -17.98 9.85 9.46
CA THR A 119 -17.55 8.81 10.41
C THR A 119 -17.01 7.59 9.66
N ASN A 120 -15.95 6.96 10.20
CA ASN A 120 -15.39 5.72 9.68
C ASN A 120 -15.16 4.73 10.84
N LYS A 121 -15.50 3.46 10.62
CA LYS A 121 -15.19 2.37 11.55
C LYS A 121 -13.93 1.67 11.10
N ILE A 122 -12.92 1.71 11.95
CA ILE A 122 -11.59 1.13 11.66
C ILE A 122 -11.35 -0.04 12.62
N TYR A 123 -10.89 -1.16 12.09
CA TYR A 123 -10.24 -2.23 12.85
C TYR A 123 -8.76 -1.88 13.01
N PHE A 124 -8.27 -1.89 14.24
CA PHE A 124 -6.87 -1.59 14.55
C PHE A 124 -6.16 -2.86 15.04
N THR A 125 -5.04 -3.20 14.43
CA THR A 125 -4.16 -4.27 14.92
C THR A 125 -2.71 -3.81 15.01
N SER A 126 -1.99 -4.28 16.02
CA SER A 126 -0.60 -3.91 16.27
C SER A 126 0.21 -5.10 16.79
N LYS A 127 1.53 -5.05 16.61
CA LYS A 127 2.47 -6.01 17.23
C LYS A 127 2.74 -5.73 18.70
N LEU A 128 2.37 -4.56 19.20
CA LEU A 128 2.53 -4.19 20.58
C LEU A 128 1.42 -4.86 21.39
N SER A 129 1.77 -5.74 22.29
CA SER A 129 0.85 -6.52 23.12
C SER A 129 0.23 -5.73 24.27
N GLU A 130 0.45 -4.41 24.37
CA GLU A 130 -0.19 -3.56 25.37
C GLU A 130 -0.67 -2.26 24.71
N PRO A 131 -1.91 -1.83 25.00
CA PRO A 131 -2.36 -0.49 24.64
C PRO A 131 -1.55 0.54 25.41
N ILE A 132 -1.08 1.55 24.70
CA ILE A 132 -0.48 2.75 25.30
C ILE A 132 -1.58 3.59 25.93
#